data_43f775432aad988444f8b147e5743dd2
#
_entry.id   43f775432aad988444f8b147e5743dd2
#
_cell.length_a   1.000
_cell.length_b   1.000
_cell.length_c   1.000
_cell.angle_alpha   90.00
_cell.angle_beta   90.00
_cell.angle_gamma   90.00
#
_symmetry.space_group_name_H-M   'P 1'
#
loop_
_entity.id
_entity.type
_entity.pdbx_description
1 polymer ?
#
loop_
_entity_poly.entity_id
_entity_poly.type
_entity_poly.pdbx_seq_one_letter_code
_entity_poly.pdbx_strand_id
1 'polypeptide(L)'
;MTPHGHTWRADVTLCSKTDDLDEADMVVEFSRAKRLWKQLLDETFDHSMLIHVDDPLLPLLRETIDDVRVLPFPSDPTTERIAQLLFRKMEAFIDAEDLGALVDVAEVHVQETPTNSVSYAPSSAAPSTVNGYTGWWTTANPFDRDIEKV
;
A
#
# COMPACT_ATOMS: atom_id res chain seq x y z
N MET A 1 13.89 -8.23 18.22
CA MET A 1 14.15 -8.44 16.77
C MET A 1 15.13 -7.36 16.35
N THR A 2 16.10 -7.66 15.48
CA THR A 2 17.08 -6.65 15.04
C THR A 2 16.55 -5.99 13.75
N PRO A 3 16.58 -4.65 13.61
CA PRO A 3 16.25 -3.99 12.36
C PRO A 3 17.13 -4.52 11.23
N HIS A 4 16.53 -4.83 10.09
CA HIS A 4 17.21 -5.33 8.89
C HIS A 4 16.46 -4.85 7.66
N GLY A 5 17.11 -4.88 6.50
CA GLY A 5 16.55 -4.40 5.24
C GLY A 5 16.21 -5.52 4.28
N HIS A 6 15.17 -5.29 3.48
CA HIS A 6 14.78 -6.11 2.34
C HIS A 6 14.63 -5.25 1.10
N THR A 7 14.89 -5.83 -0.07
CA THR A 7 14.49 -5.26 -1.35
C THR A 7 13.19 -5.92 -1.76
N TRP A 8 12.09 -5.25 -1.51
CA TRP A 8 10.76 -5.75 -1.76
C TRP A 8 10.32 -5.45 -3.20
N ARG A 9 9.56 -6.36 -3.77
CA ARG A 9 8.83 -6.11 -5.01
C ARG A 9 7.33 -6.16 -4.70
N ALA A 10 6.59 -5.15 -5.18
CA ALA A 10 5.15 -5.09 -5.04
C ALA A 10 4.50 -4.93 -6.42
N ASP A 11 3.68 -5.90 -6.80
CA ASP A 11 2.91 -5.90 -8.04
C ASP A 11 1.42 -5.77 -7.69
N VAL A 12 0.67 -5.01 -8.50
CA VAL A 12 -0.79 -4.90 -8.39
C VAL A 12 -1.45 -5.41 -9.66
N THR A 13 -2.49 -6.21 -9.50
CA THR A 13 -3.33 -6.70 -10.60
C THR A 13 -4.68 -6.00 -10.53
N LEU A 14 -5.07 -5.37 -11.63
CA LEU A 14 -6.41 -4.81 -11.81
C LEU A 14 -7.23 -5.72 -12.71
N CYS A 15 -8.53 -5.84 -12.44
CA CYS A 15 -9.47 -6.54 -13.33
C CYS A 15 -10.52 -5.56 -13.85
N SER A 16 -10.91 -5.75 -15.10
CA SER A 16 -12.00 -5.01 -15.73
C SER A 16 -13.34 -5.36 -15.07
N LYS A 17 -14.19 -4.37 -14.89
CA LYS A 17 -15.60 -4.52 -14.50
C LYS A 17 -16.54 -4.70 -15.68
N THR A 18 -16.02 -4.49 -16.90
CA THR A 18 -16.78 -4.58 -18.13
C THR A 18 -16.13 -5.59 -19.07
N ASP A 19 -16.94 -6.18 -19.95
CA ASP A 19 -16.44 -7.09 -21.02
C ASP A 19 -15.87 -6.30 -22.20
N ASP A 20 -16.18 -5.00 -22.28
CA ASP A 20 -15.74 -4.12 -23.35
C ASP A 20 -14.46 -3.36 -22.97
N LEU A 21 -13.64 -3.07 -23.97
CA LEU A 21 -12.49 -2.17 -23.88
C LEU A 21 -12.90 -0.75 -24.27
N ASP A 22 -12.08 0.23 -23.96
CA ASP A 22 -12.28 1.61 -24.38
C ASP A 22 -12.00 1.80 -25.88
N GLU A 23 -12.12 3.04 -26.39
CA GLU A 23 -11.87 3.38 -27.80
C GLU A 23 -10.41 3.13 -28.25
N ALA A 24 -9.49 2.91 -27.32
CA ALA A 24 -8.10 2.60 -27.56
C ALA A 24 -7.76 1.12 -27.33
N ASP A 25 -8.78 0.25 -27.23
CA ASP A 25 -8.64 -1.18 -26.93
C ASP A 25 -7.95 -1.46 -25.56
N MET A 26 -8.17 -0.58 -24.58
CA MET A 26 -7.61 -0.71 -23.23
C MET A 26 -8.71 -0.84 -22.16
N VAL A 27 -8.39 -1.53 -21.07
CA VAL A 27 -9.21 -1.51 -19.85
C VAL A 27 -9.05 -0.17 -19.14
N VAL A 28 -7.81 0.31 -19.06
CA VAL A 28 -7.41 1.59 -18.48
C VAL A 28 -6.00 1.96 -18.98
N GLU A 29 -5.75 3.25 -19.15
CA GLU A 29 -4.41 3.72 -19.47
C GLU A 29 -3.43 3.45 -18.33
N PHE A 30 -2.35 2.70 -18.57
CA PHE A 30 -1.38 2.29 -17.57
C PHE A 30 -0.72 3.46 -16.83
N SER A 31 -0.44 4.55 -17.53
CA SER A 31 0.18 5.73 -16.91
C SER A 31 -0.72 6.30 -15.81
N ARG A 32 -2.03 6.35 -16.05
CA ARG A 32 -3.04 6.81 -15.11
C ARG A 32 -3.19 5.84 -13.94
N ALA A 33 -3.36 4.55 -14.20
CA ALA A 33 -3.57 3.53 -13.19
C ALA A 33 -2.38 3.40 -12.21
N LYS A 34 -1.13 3.55 -12.70
CA LYS A 34 0.07 3.33 -11.89
C LYS A 34 0.73 4.60 -11.34
N ARG A 35 0.24 5.80 -11.69
CA ARG A 35 0.88 7.06 -11.30
C ARG A 35 1.02 7.20 -9.77
N LEU A 36 -0.09 7.10 -9.05
CA LEU A 36 -0.10 7.22 -7.59
C LEU A 36 0.59 6.03 -6.92
N TRP A 37 0.46 4.84 -7.48
CA TRP A 37 1.17 3.65 -7.02
C TRP A 37 2.68 3.82 -7.06
N LYS A 38 3.19 4.30 -8.19
CA LYS A 38 4.62 4.56 -8.33
C LYS A 38 5.11 5.62 -7.35
N GLN A 39 4.37 6.73 -7.19
CA GLN A 39 4.69 7.77 -6.22
C GLN A 39 4.72 7.23 -4.78
N LEU A 40 3.75 6.39 -4.41
CA LEU A 40 3.73 5.75 -3.09
C LEU A 40 4.99 4.91 -2.85
N LEU A 41 5.36 4.08 -3.80
CA LEU A 41 6.53 3.22 -3.66
C LEU A 41 7.82 4.04 -3.59
N ASP A 42 8.03 4.98 -4.50
CA ASP A 42 9.25 5.76 -4.60
C ASP A 42 9.43 6.74 -3.41
N GLU A 43 8.33 7.35 -2.93
CA GLU A 43 8.42 8.45 -1.96
C GLU A 43 8.07 8.04 -0.53
N THR A 44 7.28 7.00 -0.34
CA THR A 44 6.80 6.61 0.98
C THR A 44 7.40 5.29 1.46
N PHE A 45 7.55 4.31 0.58
CA PHE A 45 8.13 3.01 0.94
C PHE A 45 9.64 2.95 0.76
N ASP A 46 10.16 3.45 -0.36
CA ASP A 46 11.58 3.33 -0.67
C ASP A 46 12.44 4.00 0.41
N HIS A 47 13.46 3.27 0.88
CA HIS A 47 14.33 3.67 2.00
C HIS A 47 13.59 4.07 3.28
N SER A 48 12.37 3.56 3.52
CA SER A 48 11.62 3.81 4.74
C SER A 48 11.79 2.69 5.76
N MET A 49 11.80 3.06 7.03
CA MET A 49 11.70 2.11 8.12
C MET A 49 10.23 1.80 8.40
N LEU A 50 9.81 0.56 8.16
CA LEU A 50 8.48 0.08 8.50
C LEU A 50 8.48 -0.34 9.97
N ILE A 51 7.55 0.19 10.77
CA ILE A 51 7.56 0.00 12.22
C ILE A 51 6.13 -0.09 12.79
N HIS A 52 5.94 -0.92 13.80
CA HIS A 52 4.68 -0.96 14.55
C HIS A 52 4.42 0.40 15.22
N VAL A 53 3.19 0.92 15.13
CA VAL A 53 2.83 2.24 15.68
C VAL A 53 3.05 2.36 17.19
N ASP A 54 2.90 1.25 17.93
CA ASP A 54 3.11 1.19 19.37
C ASP A 54 4.57 0.81 19.76
N ASP A 55 5.50 0.72 18.79
CA ASP A 55 6.90 0.44 19.09
C ASP A 55 7.53 1.67 19.79
N PRO A 56 8.15 1.50 20.98
CA PRO A 56 8.77 2.61 21.70
C PRO A 56 9.93 3.30 20.95
N LEU A 57 10.47 2.66 19.91
CA LEU A 57 11.49 3.26 19.06
C LEU A 57 10.92 4.36 18.13
N LEU A 58 9.64 4.29 17.76
CA LEU A 58 9.01 5.24 16.84
C LEU A 58 9.13 6.70 17.30
N PRO A 59 8.72 7.09 18.54
CA PRO A 59 8.88 8.46 19.01
C PRO A 59 10.35 8.88 19.09
N LEU A 60 11.25 7.98 19.50
CA LEU A 60 12.68 8.27 19.59
C LEU A 60 13.29 8.60 18.21
N LEU A 61 12.93 7.84 17.19
CA LEU A 61 13.39 8.10 15.82
C LEU A 61 12.94 9.48 15.33
N ARG A 62 11.67 9.83 15.57
CA ARG A 62 11.09 11.11 15.16
C ARG A 62 11.71 12.30 15.88
N GLU A 63 12.15 12.12 17.13
CA GLU A 63 12.75 13.18 17.95
C GLU A 63 14.25 13.36 17.69
N THR A 64 14.96 12.31 17.28
CA THR A 64 16.43 12.32 17.26
C THR A 64 17.05 12.38 15.87
N ILE A 65 16.28 12.05 14.83
CA ILE A 65 16.77 11.99 13.46
C ILE A 65 15.93 12.92 12.58
N ASP A 66 16.54 13.99 12.10
CA ASP A 66 15.92 14.87 11.12
C ASP A 66 15.66 14.09 9.82
N ASP A 67 14.51 14.34 9.19
CA ASP A 67 14.10 13.73 7.92
C ASP A 67 14.07 12.19 7.90
N VAL A 68 13.92 11.55 9.06
CA VAL A 68 13.78 10.09 9.11
C VAL A 68 12.54 9.63 8.33
N ARG A 69 12.76 8.72 7.38
CA ARG A 69 11.67 8.08 6.64
C ARG A 69 11.13 6.91 7.45
N VAL A 70 10.04 7.12 8.15
CA VAL A 70 9.35 6.11 8.95
C VAL A 70 7.93 5.96 8.43
N LEU A 71 7.50 4.72 8.21
CA LEU A 71 6.13 4.38 7.86
C LEU A 71 5.53 3.52 8.97
N PRO A 72 4.60 4.06 9.78
CA PRO A 72 3.98 3.31 10.86
C PRO A 72 2.93 2.32 10.33
N PHE A 73 2.87 1.17 11.00
CA PHE A 73 1.93 0.07 10.71
C PHE A 73 1.05 -0.24 11.92
N PRO A 74 -0.19 -0.71 11.72
CA PRO A 74 -1.13 -1.05 12.81
C PRO A 74 -0.79 -2.37 13.51
N SER A 75 0.29 -3.02 13.11
CA SER A 75 0.88 -4.25 13.68
C SER A 75 2.32 -4.35 13.19
N ASP A 76 3.00 -5.45 13.50
CA ASP A 76 4.30 -5.75 12.89
C ASP A 76 4.16 -5.76 11.35
N PRO A 77 5.09 -5.12 10.62
CA PRO A 77 5.04 -5.00 9.17
C PRO A 77 5.48 -6.30 8.47
N THR A 78 4.66 -7.35 8.63
CA THR A 78 4.87 -8.60 7.89
C THR A 78 4.54 -8.44 6.41
N THR A 79 5.04 -9.34 5.57
CA THR A 79 4.77 -9.33 4.12
C THR A 79 3.27 -9.37 3.83
N GLU A 80 2.50 -10.14 4.61
CA GLU A 80 1.04 -10.23 4.52
C GLU A 80 0.36 -8.89 4.87
N ARG A 81 0.82 -8.23 5.94
CA ARG A 81 0.28 -6.95 6.36
C ARG A 81 0.58 -5.86 5.32
N ILE A 82 1.77 -5.85 4.76
CA ILE A 82 2.14 -4.94 3.68
C ILE A 82 1.22 -5.17 2.48
N ALA A 83 1.04 -6.41 2.03
CA ALA A 83 0.18 -6.72 0.90
C ALA A 83 -1.27 -6.26 1.14
N GLN A 84 -1.81 -6.49 2.34
CA GLN A 84 -3.16 -6.06 2.72
C GLN A 84 -3.32 -4.53 2.68
N LEU A 85 -2.40 -3.78 3.29
CA LEU A 85 -2.51 -2.32 3.35
C LEU A 85 -2.28 -1.68 1.98
N LEU A 86 -1.36 -2.23 1.18
CA LEU A 86 -1.15 -1.81 -0.21
C LEU A 86 -2.37 -2.07 -1.09
N PHE A 87 -3.08 -3.19 -0.88
CA PHE A 87 -4.34 -3.47 -1.56
C PHE A 87 -5.36 -2.37 -1.28
N ARG A 88 -5.58 -2.04 0.00
CA ARG A 88 -6.50 -0.99 0.40
C ARG A 88 -6.09 0.38 -0.12
N LYS A 89 -4.79 0.67 -0.12
CA LYS A 89 -4.24 1.91 -0.69
C LYS A 89 -4.52 2.03 -2.19
N MET A 90 -4.38 0.92 -2.93
CA MET A 90 -4.69 0.92 -4.35
C MET A 90 -6.18 1.13 -4.64
N GLU A 91 -7.08 0.58 -3.81
CA GLU A 91 -8.52 0.90 -3.91
C GLU A 91 -8.76 2.40 -3.78
N ALA A 92 -8.15 3.07 -2.78
CA ALA A 92 -8.27 4.52 -2.61
C ALA A 92 -7.71 5.31 -3.81
N PHE A 93 -6.66 4.82 -4.47
CA PHE A 93 -6.13 5.44 -5.68
C PHE A 93 -7.07 5.28 -6.88
N ILE A 94 -7.66 4.10 -7.05
CA ILE A 94 -8.65 3.83 -8.11
C ILE A 94 -9.85 4.76 -7.97
N ASP A 95 -10.35 4.94 -6.75
CA ASP A 95 -11.46 5.85 -6.47
C ASP A 95 -11.10 7.31 -6.75
N ALA A 96 -9.91 7.76 -6.34
CA ALA A 96 -9.46 9.15 -6.54
C ALA A 96 -9.18 9.51 -8.01
N GLU A 97 -8.85 8.52 -8.83
CA GLU A 97 -8.65 8.70 -10.28
C GLU A 97 -9.93 8.51 -11.09
N ASP A 98 -11.08 8.34 -10.43
CA ASP A 98 -12.38 8.04 -11.06
C ASP A 98 -12.34 6.78 -11.94
N LEU A 99 -11.56 5.80 -11.53
CA LEU A 99 -11.40 4.52 -12.23
C LEU A 99 -12.29 3.40 -11.67
N GLY A 100 -12.94 3.61 -10.53
CA GLY A 100 -13.73 2.61 -9.83
C GLY A 100 -14.93 2.07 -10.60
N ALA A 101 -15.39 2.77 -11.65
CA ALA A 101 -16.41 2.24 -12.57
C ALA A 101 -15.84 1.27 -13.62
N LEU A 102 -14.54 1.32 -13.89
CA LEU A 102 -13.87 0.58 -14.95
C LEU A 102 -13.13 -0.66 -14.42
N VAL A 103 -12.49 -0.53 -13.27
CA VAL A 103 -11.61 -1.58 -12.72
C VAL A 103 -11.83 -1.79 -11.24
N ASP A 104 -11.52 -3.02 -10.79
CA ASP A 104 -11.29 -3.38 -9.38
C ASP A 104 -9.83 -3.78 -9.17
N VAL A 105 -9.35 -3.61 -7.95
CA VAL A 105 -8.10 -4.25 -7.52
C VAL A 105 -8.37 -5.73 -7.31
N ALA A 106 -7.73 -6.59 -8.10
CA ALA A 106 -7.90 -8.03 -7.99
C ALA A 106 -6.93 -8.64 -6.97
N GLU A 107 -5.67 -8.21 -6.99
CA GLU A 107 -4.62 -8.77 -6.16
C GLU A 107 -3.50 -7.75 -5.95
N VAL A 108 -2.88 -7.80 -4.78
CA VAL A 108 -1.54 -7.25 -4.54
C VAL A 108 -0.61 -8.40 -4.17
N HIS A 109 0.47 -8.54 -4.93
CA HIS A 109 1.54 -9.51 -4.69
C HIS A 109 2.77 -8.79 -4.16
N VAL A 110 3.29 -9.26 -3.01
CA VAL A 110 4.50 -8.72 -2.39
C VAL A 110 5.52 -9.83 -2.25
N GLN A 111 6.70 -9.62 -2.82
CA GLN A 111 7.84 -10.51 -2.71
C GLN A 111 8.89 -9.87 -1.79
N GLU A 112 9.22 -10.57 -0.72
CA GLU A 112 10.22 -10.15 0.27
C GLU A 112 11.62 -10.68 -0.08
N THR A 113 11.69 -11.94 -0.50
CA THR A 113 12.92 -12.61 -0.94
C THR A 113 12.64 -13.43 -2.19
N PRO A 114 13.64 -13.96 -2.88
CA PRO A 114 13.40 -14.83 -4.05
C PRO A 114 12.51 -16.06 -3.76
N THR A 115 12.41 -16.47 -2.50
CA THR A 115 11.65 -17.66 -2.09
C THR A 115 10.41 -17.36 -1.26
N ASN A 116 10.25 -16.13 -0.77
CA ASN A 116 9.14 -15.73 0.09
C ASN A 116 8.32 -14.62 -0.57
N SER A 117 7.07 -14.90 -0.81
CA SER A 117 6.11 -13.93 -1.34
C SER A 117 4.70 -14.23 -0.85
N VAL A 118 3.85 -13.22 -0.90
CA VAL A 118 2.43 -13.27 -0.51
C VAL A 118 1.59 -12.61 -1.57
N SER A 119 0.46 -13.22 -1.92
CA SER A 119 -0.63 -12.61 -2.68
C SER A 119 -1.80 -12.33 -1.74
N TYR A 120 -2.29 -11.10 -1.74
CA TYR A 120 -3.49 -10.69 -1.04
C TYR A 120 -4.60 -10.38 -2.04
N ALA A 121 -5.65 -11.21 -2.04
CA ALA A 121 -6.83 -11.11 -2.91
C ALA A 121 -8.08 -11.42 -2.08
N PRO A 122 -8.64 -10.43 -1.36
CA PRO A 122 -9.78 -10.67 -0.47
C PRO A 122 -11.05 -10.99 -1.27
N SER A 123 -11.90 -11.87 -0.72
CA SER A 123 -13.21 -12.20 -1.29
C SER A 123 -14.30 -11.15 -1.01
N SER A 124 -13.99 -10.14 -0.21
CA SER A 124 -14.85 -9.01 0.15
C SER A 124 -14.00 -7.75 0.29
N ALA A 125 -14.66 -6.59 0.39
CA ALA A 125 -13.95 -5.32 0.55
C ALA A 125 -12.90 -5.37 1.67
N ALA A 126 -11.69 -4.92 1.37
CA ALA A 126 -10.61 -4.88 2.35
C ALA A 126 -10.97 -3.93 3.51
N PRO A 127 -10.60 -4.27 4.75
CA PRO A 127 -10.97 -3.47 5.90
C PRO A 127 -10.29 -2.09 5.87
N SER A 128 -11.06 -1.04 6.13
CA SER A 128 -10.51 0.31 6.32
C SER A 128 -9.80 0.47 7.66
N THR A 129 -10.30 -0.24 8.67
CA THR A 129 -9.73 -0.27 10.02
C THR A 129 -9.05 -1.60 10.28
N VAL A 130 -7.80 -1.54 10.74
CA VAL A 130 -6.98 -2.72 11.04
C VAL A 130 -6.44 -2.59 12.47
N ASN A 131 -6.70 -3.59 13.32
CA ASN A 131 -6.30 -3.61 14.73
C ASN A 131 -6.69 -2.35 15.53
N GLY A 132 -7.84 -1.71 15.21
CA GLY A 132 -8.28 -0.48 15.85
C GLY A 132 -7.56 0.78 15.35
N TYR A 133 -6.91 0.72 14.20
CA TYR A 133 -6.26 1.87 13.55
C TYR A 133 -6.80 2.08 12.15
N THR A 134 -6.85 3.35 11.74
CA THR A 134 -6.97 3.80 10.35
C THR A 134 -5.74 4.63 10.00
N GLY A 135 -5.46 4.85 8.72
CA GLY A 135 -4.27 5.64 8.37
C GLY A 135 -3.99 5.68 6.88
N TRP A 136 -2.72 5.87 6.55
CA TRP A 136 -2.21 6.13 5.21
C TRP A 136 -2.77 5.21 4.11
N TRP A 137 -3.19 4.00 4.44
CA TRP A 137 -3.77 3.04 3.47
C TRP A 137 -5.21 3.35 3.04
N THR A 138 -5.89 4.28 3.71
CA THR A 138 -7.28 4.66 3.39
C THR A 138 -7.39 5.96 2.60
N THR A 139 -6.30 6.68 2.39
CA THR A 139 -6.27 7.96 1.70
C THR A 139 -5.68 7.84 0.30
N ALA A 140 -6.02 8.76 -0.59
CA ALA A 140 -5.45 8.81 -1.94
C ALA A 140 -4.15 9.64 -2.02
N ASN A 141 -3.66 10.16 -0.90
CA ASN A 141 -2.40 10.88 -0.85
C ASN A 141 -1.22 9.87 -0.83
N PRO A 142 -0.38 9.78 -1.89
CA PRO A 142 0.73 8.84 -1.94
C PRO A 142 1.86 9.16 -0.95
N PHE A 143 1.87 10.36 -0.37
CA PHE A 143 2.86 10.82 0.62
C PHE A 143 2.37 10.68 2.06
N ASP A 144 1.14 10.21 2.26
CA ASP A 144 0.56 10.06 3.58
C ASP A 144 1.28 8.97 4.38
N ARG A 145 1.60 9.28 5.64
CA ARG A 145 2.24 8.40 6.61
C ARG A 145 1.53 8.43 7.96
N ASP A 146 0.36 9.03 8.01
CA ASP A 146 -0.40 9.14 9.24
C ASP A 146 -1.09 7.83 9.60
N ILE A 147 -1.25 7.61 10.89
CA ILE A 147 -1.98 6.49 11.48
C ILE A 147 -2.66 6.98 12.75
N GLU A 148 -3.93 6.65 12.90
CA GLU A 148 -4.76 7.10 14.00
C GLU A 148 -5.49 5.90 14.63
N LYS A 149 -5.64 5.94 15.95
CA LYS A 149 -6.45 4.98 16.69
C LYS A 149 -7.91 5.35 16.58
N VAL A 150 -8.76 4.37 16.27
CA VAL A 150 -10.22 4.54 16.10
C VAL A 150 -10.96 3.93 17.27
#